data_469872458c3193f291fb88d0798cea97
#
_entry.id   469872458c3193f291fb88d0798cea97
#
_cell.length_a   1.000
_cell.length_b   1.000
_cell.length_c   1.000
_cell.angle_alpha   90.00
_cell.angle_beta   90.00
_cell.angle_gamma   90.00
#
_symmetry.space_group_name_H-M   'P 1'
#
loop_
_entity.id
_entity.type
_entity.pdbx_description
1 polymer ?
#
loop_
_entity_poly.entity_id
_entity_poly.type
_entity_poly.pdbx_seq_one_letter_code
_entity_poly.pdbx_strand_id
1 'polypeptide(L)'
;MKIGLIIAVNRELTAFLESGEQRTEETVAGRTVYHTVMDGHEICAVRSGCGEIDAAAATMLLIVRYGCEVVLNFGVAGALDADLKVDDLFVVEKVCHYDFDVTAFEAVKKGQYEE
;
A
#
# COMPACT_ATOMS: atom_id res chain seq x y z
N MET A 1 0.53 6.23 17.30
CA MET A 1 1.23 6.10 15.99
C MET A 1 0.25 6.46 14.90
N LYS A 2 0.72 7.12 13.84
CA LYS A 2 -0.10 7.44 12.68
C LYS A 2 0.29 6.54 11.51
N ILE A 3 -0.65 5.75 11.02
CA ILE A 3 -0.43 4.71 10.01
C ILE A 3 -1.15 5.12 8.72
N GLY A 4 -0.40 5.16 7.63
CA GLY A 4 -0.93 5.29 6.28
C GLY A 4 -1.29 3.93 5.71
N LEU A 5 -2.45 3.80 5.10
CA LEU A 5 -2.90 2.58 4.46
C LEU A 5 -3.14 2.85 2.97
N ILE A 6 -2.37 2.19 2.11
CA ILE A 6 -2.54 2.27 0.66
C ILE A 6 -3.38 1.07 0.21
N ILE A 7 -4.45 1.37 -0.51
CA ILE A 7 -5.40 0.37 -1.02
C ILE A 7 -5.56 0.60 -2.51
N ALA A 8 -5.26 -0.39 -3.34
CA ALA A 8 -5.22 -0.20 -4.78
C ALA A 8 -6.61 -0.14 -5.43
N VAL A 9 -7.52 -1.03 -5.04
CA VAL A 9 -8.79 -1.23 -5.74
C VAL A 9 -10.00 -1.12 -4.82
N ASN A 10 -11.17 -0.87 -5.44
CA ASN A 10 -12.42 -0.68 -4.69
C ASN A 10 -12.82 -1.89 -3.84
N ARG A 11 -12.56 -3.12 -4.29
CA ARG A 11 -12.91 -4.33 -3.53
C ARG A 11 -12.16 -4.40 -2.20
N GLU A 12 -10.88 -4.08 -2.22
CA GLU A 12 -10.04 -4.03 -1.01
C GLU A 12 -10.47 -2.87 -0.10
N LEU A 13 -10.78 -1.71 -0.70
CA LEU A 13 -11.30 -0.57 0.04
C LEU A 13 -12.63 -0.90 0.73
N THR A 14 -13.53 -1.61 0.05
CA THR A 14 -14.81 -2.01 0.63
C THR A 14 -14.60 -2.83 1.90
N ALA A 15 -13.69 -3.79 1.89
CA ALA A 15 -13.36 -4.60 3.06
C ALA A 15 -12.87 -3.72 4.25
N PHE A 16 -12.05 -2.71 3.98
CA PHE A 16 -11.65 -1.74 4.98
C PHE A 16 -12.83 -0.90 5.48
N LEU A 17 -13.70 -0.44 4.58
CA LEU A 17 -14.85 0.38 4.92
C LEU A 17 -15.93 -0.38 5.73
N GLU A 18 -16.03 -1.69 5.54
CA GLU A 18 -16.97 -2.57 6.26
C GLU A 18 -16.49 -2.94 7.67
N SER A 19 -15.29 -2.54 8.07
CA SER A 19 -14.78 -2.77 9.44
C SER A 19 -15.61 -2.13 10.56
N GLY A 20 -16.56 -1.26 10.20
CA GLY A 20 -17.54 -0.68 11.13
C GLY A 20 -17.03 0.51 11.94
N GLU A 21 -15.78 0.86 11.82
CA GLU A 21 -15.19 2.01 12.53
C GLU A 21 -15.76 3.33 12.04
N GLN A 22 -16.00 4.25 12.98
CA GLN A 22 -16.36 5.62 12.63
C GLN A 22 -15.20 6.28 11.88
N ARG A 23 -15.52 6.95 10.78
CA ARG A 23 -14.52 7.60 9.93
C ARG A 23 -15.01 8.93 9.41
N THR A 24 -14.06 9.77 9.09
CA THR A 24 -14.25 10.98 8.29
C THR A 24 -13.53 10.80 6.96
N GLU A 25 -13.95 11.56 5.96
CA GLU A 25 -13.31 11.53 4.64
C GLU A 25 -13.06 12.93 4.13
N GLU A 26 -12.00 13.09 3.36
CA GLU A 26 -11.71 14.30 2.61
C GLU A 26 -11.14 13.96 1.23
N THR A 27 -11.24 14.89 0.30
CA THR A 27 -10.67 14.72 -1.04
C THR A 27 -9.46 15.62 -1.20
N VAL A 28 -8.30 15.04 -1.50
CA VAL A 28 -7.04 15.75 -1.70
C VAL A 28 -6.37 15.24 -2.97
N ALA A 29 -5.99 16.16 -3.86
CA ALA A 29 -5.37 15.83 -5.14
C ALA A 29 -6.14 14.77 -5.97
N GLY A 30 -7.48 14.86 -5.94
CA GLY A 30 -8.36 13.93 -6.65
C GLY A 30 -8.50 12.53 -6.01
N ARG A 31 -7.93 12.32 -4.82
CA ARG A 31 -8.01 11.07 -4.06
C ARG A 31 -8.84 11.26 -2.81
N THR A 32 -9.71 10.31 -2.50
CA THR A 32 -10.41 10.29 -1.21
C THR A 32 -9.50 9.66 -0.16
N VAL A 33 -9.32 10.35 0.95
CA VAL A 33 -8.59 9.89 2.12
C VAL A 33 -9.58 9.70 3.27
N TYR A 34 -9.51 8.55 3.90
CA TYR A 34 -10.35 8.15 5.02
C TYR A 34 -9.55 8.21 6.31
N HIS A 35 -10.11 8.80 7.33
CA HIS A 35 -9.49 8.91 8.66
C HIS A 35 -10.31 8.16 9.68
N THR A 36 -9.67 7.30 10.44
CA THR A 36 -10.29 6.56 11.55
C THR A 36 -9.27 6.29 12.65
N VAL A 37 -9.72 5.69 13.74
CA VAL A 37 -8.86 5.21 14.83
C VAL A 37 -9.13 3.73 15.01
N MET A 38 -8.09 2.91 14.95
CA MET A 38 -8.15 1.46 15.17
C MET A 38 -7.08 1.07 16.19
N ASP A 39 -7.47 0.36 17.24
CA ASP A 39 -6.57 -0.09 18.31
C ASP A 39 -5.66 1.02 18.90
N GLY A 40 -6.21 2.24 19.01
CA GLY A 40 -5.47 3.40 19.52
C GLY A 40 -4.47 4.02 18.53
N HIS A 41 -4.48 3.61 17.26
CA HIS A 41 -3.70 4.18 16.20
C HIS A 41 -4.56 5.04 15.26
N GLU A 42 -4.03 6.20 14.85
CA GLU A 42 -4.65 7.00 13.79
C GLU A 42 -4.37 6.35 12.44
N ILE A 43 -5.42 6.08 11.68
CA ILE A 43 -5.33 5.47 10.35
C ILE A 43 -5.72 6.50 9.29
N CYS A 44 -4.85 6.70 8.32
CA CYS A 44 -5.13 7.46 7.11
C CYS A 44 -5.13 6.49 5.91
N ALA A 45 -6.29 6.07 5.46
CA ALA A 45 -6.41 5.16 4.33
C ALA A 45 -6.69 5.91 3.03
N VAL A 46 -6.02 5.54 1.95
CA VAL A 46 -6.23 6.15 0.63
C VAL A 46 -6.36 5.07 -0.44
N ARG A 47 -7.34 5.24 -1.33
CA ARG A 47 -7.40 4.45 -2.56
C ARG A 47 -6.42 5.05 -3.57
N SER A 48 -5.30 4.36 -3.78
CA SER A 48 -4.27 4.83 -4.71
C SER A 48 -4.70 4.74 -6.18
N GLY A 49 -5.34 3.67 -6.57
CA GLY A 49 -5.44 3.19 -7.94
C GLY A 49 -4.40 2.08 -8.18
N CYS A 50 -4.42 1.50 -9.37
CA CYS A 50 -3.51 0.42 -9.74
C CYS A 50 -2.20 0.96 -10.30
N GLY A 51 -1.11 0.27 -9.94
CA GLY A 51 0.22 0.54 -10.48
C GLY A 51 1.12 1.36 -9.56
N GLU A 52 2.40 1.25 -9.84
CA GLU A 52 3.47 1.81 -8.99
C GLU A 52 3.47 3.34 -8.92
N ILE A 53 3.13 4.01 -10.03
CA ILE A 53 3.07 5.48 -10.09
C ILE A 53 1.99 6.00 -9.14
N ASP A 54 0.81 5.39 -9.17
CA ASP A 54 -0.30 5.76 -8.29
C ASP A 54 0.00 5.41 -6.84
N ALA A 55 0.62 4.27 -6.58
CA ALA A 55 1.07 3.88 -5.24
C ALA A 55 2.12 4.84 -4.68
N ALA A 56 3.12 5.24 -5.48
CA ALA A 56 4.13 6.22 -5.07
C ALA A 56 3.52 7.59 -4.74
N ALA A 57 2.60 8.09 -5.58
CA ALA A 57 1.90 9.35 -5.34
C ALA A 57 1.06 9.31 -4.06
N ALA A 58 0.37 8.20 -3.81
CA ALA A 58 -0.41 7.98 -2.59
C ALA A 58 0.49 7.89 -1.35
N THR A 59 1.64 7.21 -1.45
CA THR A 59 2.64 7.13 -0.39
C THR A 59 3.14 8.52 0.01
N MET A 60 3.54 9.33 -0.96
CA MET A 60 4.00 10.70 -0.72
C MET A 60 2.91 11.56 -0.07
N LEU A 61 1.65 11.42 -0.49
CA LEU A 61 0.53 12.13 0.13
C LEU A 61 0.40 11.76 1.62
N LEU A 62 0.45 10.48 1.95
CA LEU A 62 0.34 9.98 3.32
C LEU A 62 1.49 10.47 4.20
N ILE A 63 2.71 10.47 3.70
CA ILE A 63 3.89 10.91 4.45
C ILE A 63 3.89 12.43 4.62
N VAL A 64 3.81 13.18 3.51
CA VAL A 64 4.05 14.62 3.51
C VAL A 64 2.85 15.41 4.05
N ARG A 65 1.64 15.03 3.64
CA ARG A 65 0.42 15.77 4.03
C ARG A 65 -0.10 15.37 5.40
N TYR A 66 -0.05 14.07 5.72
CA TYR A 66 -0.67 13.53 6.93
C TYR A 66 0.33 13.14 8.02
N GLY A 67 1.62 13.12 7.72
CA GLY A 67 2.66 12.78 8.71
C GLY A 67 2.59 11.32 9.16
N CYS A 68 2.19 10.40 8.26
CA CYS A 68 2.18 8.98 8.60
C CYS A 68 3.59 8.48 8.89
N GLU A 69 3.76 7.83 10.03
CA GLU A 69 5.03 7.30 10.54
C GLU A 69 5.35 5.93 9.90
N VAL A 70 4.29 5.19 9.55
CA VAL A 70 4.36 3.90 8.87
C VAL A 70 3.36 3.92 7.73
N VAL A 71 3.72 3.34 6.59
CA VAL A 71 2.80 3.14 5.46
C VAL A 71 2.71 1.63 5.18
N LEU A 72 1.50 1.13 5.16
CA LEU A 72 1.17 -0.26 4.84
C LEU A 72 0.48 -0.31 3.48
N ASN A 73 0.93 -1.22 2.62
CA ASN A 73 0.21 -1.56 1.41
C ASN A 73 -0.72 -2.73 1.72
N PHE A 74 -2.02 -2.48 1.69
CA PHE A 74 -3.06 -3.46 2.00
C PHE A 74 -3.74 -3.93 0.72
N GLY A 75 -3.78 -5.23 0.50
CA GLY A 75 -4.43 -5.79 -0.68
C GLY A 75 -4.17 -7.28 -0.83
N VAL A 76 -4.56 -7.81 -1.97
CA VAL A 76 -4.40 -9.22 -2.32
C VAL A 76 -3.28 -9.42 -3.31
N ALA A 77 -2.62 -10.57 -3.26
CA ALA A 77 -1.56 -10.95 -4.19
C ALA A 77 -1.79 -12.37 -4.71
N GLY A 78 -1.29 -12.65 -5.91
CA GLY A 78 -1.28 -14.00 -6.46
C GLY A 78 -0.14 -14.83 -5.84
N ALA A 79 -0.47 -16.02 -5.35
CA ALA A 79 0.51 -16.97 -4.85
C ALA A 79 1.22 -17.69 -6.00
N LEU A 80 2.55 -17.79 -5.94
CA LEU A 80 3.37 -18.57 -6.85
C LEU A 80 3.82 -19.89 -6.23
N ASP A 81 3.78 -20.00 -4.91
CA ASP A 81 4.12 -21.20 -4.17
C ASP A 81 2.89 -22.11 -4.02
N ALA A 82 3.05 -23.40 -4.29
CA ALA A 82 1.97 -24.40 -4.23
C ALA A 82 1.47 -24.67 -2.79
N ASP A 83 2.27 -24.36 -1.79
CA ASP A 83 1.91 -24.55 -0.38
C ASP A 83 1.01 -23.39 0.15
N LEU A 84 0.94 -22.28 -0.58
CA LEU A 84 0.09 -21.14 -0.24
C LEU A 84 -1.36 -21.37 -0.65
N LYS A 85 -2.27 -21.00 0.23
CA LYS A 85 -3.73 -21.17 0.04
C LYS A 85 -4.42 -19.83 -0.02
N VAL A 86 -5.60 -19.82 -0.60
CA VAL A 86 -6.52 -18.69 -0.51
C VAL A 86 -6.81 -18.41 0.97
N ASP A 87 -6.87 -17.13 1.33
CA ASP A 87 -7.04 -16.61 2.68
C ASP A 87 -5.81 -16.70 3.62
N ASP A 88 -4.67 -17.18 3.14
CA ASP A 88 -3.44 -17.04 3.90
C ASP A 88 -3.03 -15.56 4.01
N LEU A 89 -2.64 -15.13 5.21
CA LEU A 89 -2.20 -13.76 5.50
C LEU A 89 -0.68 -13.70 5.58
N PHE A 90 -0.10 -12.75 4.86
CA PHE A 90 1.34 -12.55 4.80
C PHE A 90 1.73 -11.12 5.16
N VAL A 91 2.87 -11.00 5.84
CA VAL A 91 3.65 -9.77 5.90
C VAL A 91 4.82 -9.93 4.96
N VAL A 92 4.85 -9.12 3.90
CA VAL A 92 5.90 -9.20 2.87
C VAL A 92 7.19 -8.60 3.41
N GLU A 93 8.26 -9.38 3.42
CA GLU A 93 9.59 -8.92 3.87
C GLU A 93 10.33 -8.15 2.76
N LYS A 94 10.24 -8.63 1.52
CA LYS A 94 10.96 -8.05 0.37
C LYS A 94 10.10 -8.05 -0.87
N VAL A 95 10.28 -7.03 -1.68
CA VAL A 95 9.71 -6.92 -3.01
C VAL A 95 10.83 -6.73 -4.03
N CYS A 96 10.60 -7.18 -5.26
CA CYS A 96 11.48 -6.91 -6.39
C CYS A 96 10.64 -6.62 -7.65
N HIS A 97 11.18 -5.81 -8.53
CA HIS A 97 10.55 -5.46 -9.78
C HIS A 97 10.98 -6.47 -10.85
N TYR A 98 10.23 -7.56 -11.01
CA TYR A 98 10.66 -8.76 -11.76
C TYR A 98 10.96 -8.51 -13.25
N ASP A 99 10.36 -7.49 -13.87
CA ASP A 99 10.55 -7.12 -15.28
C ASP A 99 11.51 -5.94 -15.48
N PHE A 100 12.13 -5.43 -14.40
CA PHE A 100 13.16 -4.41 -14.46
C PHE A 100 14.55 -5.05 -14.46
N ASP A 101 15.34 -4.78 -15.50
CA ASP A 101 16.67 -5.38 -15.67
C ASP A 101 17.67 -4.33 -16.18
N VAL A 102 18.51 -3.86 -15.30
CA VAL A 102 19.63 -2.93 -15.59
C VAL A 102 21.00 -3.56 -15.42
N THR A 103 21.06 -4.87 -15.28
CA THR A 103 22.33 -5.61 -15.05
C THR A 103 23.37 -5.41 -16.15
N ALA A 104 22.95 -4.95 -17.34
CA ALA A 104 23.86 -4.59 -18.42
C ALA A 104 24.60 -3.27 -18.19
N PHE A 105 24.12 -2.42 -17.30
CA PHE A 105 24.62 -1.06 -17.04
C PHE A 105 25.12 -0.87 -15.61
N GLU A 106 24.62 -1.64 -14.68
CA GLU A 106 24.86 -1.50 -13.24
C GLU A 106 25.20 -2.85 -12.61
N ALA A 107 26.05 -2.83 -11.58
CA ALA A 107 26.44 -4.04 -10.84
C ALA A 107 25.39 -4.46 -9.80
N VAL A 108 24.13 -4.49 -10.18
CA VAL A 108 22.98 -4.85 -9.35
C VAL A 108 22.37 -6.18 -9.83
N LYS A 109 21.54 -6.80 -8.99
CA LYS A 109 20.77 -7.97 -9.42
C LYS A 109 19.51 -7.52 -10.17
N LYS A 110 19.03 -8.39 -11.06
CA LYS A 110 17.75 -8.18 -11.74
C LYS A 110 16.63 -7.85 -10.72
N GLY A 111 15.84 -6.83 -11.01
CA GLY A 111 14.77 -6.35 -10.14
C GLY A 111 15.23 -5.47 -8.97
N GLN A 112 16.50 -5.05 -8.94
CA GLN A 112 17.04 -4.14 -7.95
C GLN A 112 17.52 -2.85 -8.60
N TYR A 113 17.48 -1.77 -7.84
CA TYR A 113 18.07 -0.49 -8.16
C TYR A 113 19.37 -0.31 -7.36
N GLU A 114 20.29 0.47 -7.86
CA GLU A 114 21.42 0.95 -7.05
C GLU A 114 20.88 1.91 -5.98
N GLU A 115 21.29 1.68 -4.73
CA GLU A 115 20.89 2.53 -3.58
C GLU A 115 21.88 3.68 -3.38
#